data_218a2bf039d6f3dfc59f4c97bef8df5f
#
_entry.id   218a2bf039d6f3dfc59f4c97bef8df5f
#
_cell.length_a   1.000
_cell.length_b   1.000
_cell.length_c   1.000
_cell.angle_alpha   90.00
_cell.angle_beta   90.00
_cell.angle_gamma   90.00
#
_symmetry.space_group_name_H-M   'P 1'
#
loop_
_entity.id
_entity.type
_entity.pdbx_description
1 polymer ?
#
loop_
_entity_poly.entity_id
_entity_poly.type
_entity_poly.pdbx_seq_one_letter_code
_entity_poly.pdbx_strand_id
1 'polypeptide(L)'
;MGLILDSSVVIAAERQHETVAQLLRRIVLTAGDQRVALSSVGLTELVHAIYRAPNPVLRQNHERFIADLLADMEVVPYAKATALLAGKIDGEQRAQGVTIPFVDLLIGVTALEHGYTVATVNLRHFRLIPGLEIIPF
;
A
#
# COMPACT_ATOMS: atom_id res chain seq x y z
N MET A 1 6.92 0.33 -15.15
CA MET A 1 5.76 -0.33 -14.49
C MET A 1 6.20 -0.89 -13.17
N GLY A 2 5.31 -0.95 -12.23
CA GLY A 2 5.63 -1.43 -10.90
C GLY A 2 4.40 -1.76 -10.09
N LEU A 3 4.63 -2.10 -8.83
CA LEU A 3 3.63 -2.55 -7.89
C LEU A 3 3.73 -1.72 -6.61
N ILE A 4 2.62 -1.16 -6.17
CA ILE A 4 2.49 -0.57 -4.83
C ILE A 4 1.86 -1.64 -3.93
N LEU A 5 2.52 -1.92 -2.81
CA LEU A 5 1.93 -2.76 -1.77
C LEU A 5 1.05 -1.90 -0.87
N ASP A 6 -0.22 -2.26 -0.77
CA ASP A 6 -1.07 -1.72 0.29
C ASP A 6 -0.58 -2.22 1.65
N SER A 7 -0.75 -1.40 2.68
CA SER A 7 -0.37 -1.76 4.05
C SER A 7 -0.99 -3.08 4.51
N SER A 8 -2.18 -3.42 4.03
CA SER A 8 -2.86 -4.68 4.36
C SER A 8 -2.04 -5.92 4.00
N VAL A 9 -1.30 -5.87 2.89
CA VAL A 9 -0.43 -6.99 2.46
C VAL A 9 0.72 -7.17 3.44
N VAL A 10 1.35 -6.07 3.84
CA VAL A 10 2.48 -6.08 4.78
C VAL A 10 2.03 -6.57 6.16
N ILE A 11 0.90 -6.04 6.64
CA ILE A 11 0.34 -6.43 7.94
C ILE A 11 0.00 -7.94 7.95
N ALA A 12 -0.62 -8.44 6.88
CA ALA A 12 -0.97 -9.85 6.77
C ALA A 12 0.28 -10.75 6.76
N ALA A 13 1.32 -10.34 6.03
CA ALA A 13 2.58 -11.07 5.98
C ALA A 13 3.22 -11.18 7.37
N GLU A 14 3.27 -10.07 8.09
CA GLU A 14 3.84 -10.05 9.44
C GLU A 14 3.04 -10.91 10.43
N ARG A 15 1.71 -10.88 10.35
CA ARG A 15 0.84 -11.70 11.19
C ARG A 15 1.03 -13.20 10.94
N GLN A 16 1.42 -13.58 9.74
CA GLN A 16 1.71 -14.96 9.38
C GLN A 16 3.17 -15.34 9.62
N HIS A 17 3.94 -14.47 10.29
CA HIS A 17 5.37 -14.66 10.57
C HIS A 17 6.21 -14.83 9.30
N GLU A 18 5.77 -14.26 8.19
CA GLU A 18 6.52 -14.24 6.96
C GLU A 18 7.67 -13.23 7.08
N THR A 19 8.87 -13.61 6.62
CA THR A 19 9.97 -12.65 6.54
C THR A 19 9.79 -11.72 5.34
N VAL A 20 10.51 -10.59 5.32
CA VAL A 20 10.50 -9.69 4.16
C VAL A 20 10.97 -10.42 2.91
N ALA A 21 12.01 -11.25 3.01
CA ALA A 21 12.51 -12.05 1.88
C ALA A 21 11.44 -13.00 1.34
N GLN A 22 10.69 -13.65 2.21
CA GLN A 22 9.59 -14.54 1.82
C GLN A 22 8.46 -13.77 1.15
N LEU A 23 8.10 -12.60 1.68
CA LEU A 23 7.10 -11.73 1.10
C LEU A 23 7.50 -11.30 -0.32
N LEU A 24 8.73 -10.83 -0.50
CA LEU A 24 9.23 -10.41 -1.80
C LEU A 24 9.24 -11.57 -2.81
N ARG A 25 9.62 -12.77 -2.37
CA ARG A 25 9.57 -13.97 -3.21
C ARG A 25 8.14 -14.29 -3.64
N ARG A 26 7.19 -14.20 -2.72
CA ARG A 26 5.78 -14.43 -3.01
C ARG A 26 5.24 -13.41 -4.00
N ILE A 27 5.68 -12.17 -3.90
CA ILE A 27 5.32 -11.11 -4.84
C ILE A 27 5.81 -11.46 -6.25
N VAL A 28 7.08 -11.87 -6.39
CA VAL A 28 7.63 -12.26 -7.69
C VAL A 28 6.85 -13.43 -8.30
N LEU A 29 6.49 -14.42 -7.49
CA LEU A 29 5.73 -15.58 -7.95
C LEU A 29 4.30 -15.21 -8.38
N THR A 30 3.69 -14.23 -7.76
CA THR A 30 2.30 -13.83 -8.02
C THR A 30 2.19 -12.78 -9.12
N ALA A 31 3.08 -11.79 -9.12
CA ALA A 31 2.97 -10.60 -9.96
C ALA A 31 4.14 -10.45 -10.95
N GLY A 32 5.10 -11.35 -10.94
CA GLY A 32 6.29 -11.27 -11.77
C GLY A 32 7.39 -10.41 -11.15
N ASP A 33 8.53 -10.39 -11.81
CA ASP A 33 9.69 -9.60 -11.38
C ASP A 33 9.51 -8.16 -11.86
N GLN A 34 9.04 -7.30 -10.96
CA GLN A 34 8.81 -5.90 -11.25
C GLN A 34 9.20 -5.05 -10.05
N ARG A 35 9.31 -3.74 -10.28
CA ARG A 35 9.59 -2.79 -9.20
C ARG A 35 8.48 -2.86 -8.16
N VAL A 36 8.85 -2.98 -6.89
CA VAL A 36 7.93 -3.00 -5.76
C VAL A 36 8.20 -1.79 -4.89
N ALA A 37 7.14 -1.10 -4.51
CA ALA A 37 7.23 0.12 -3.72
C ALA A 37 6.12 0.20 -2.68
N LEU A 38 6.32 1.06 -1.70
CA LEU A 38 5.26 1.53 -0.79
C LEU A 38 4.91 2.96 -1.17
N SER A 39 3.67 3.36 -0.93
CA SER A 39 3.36 4.79 -0.90
C SER A 39 3.76 5.38 0.45
N SER A 40 4.09 6.67 0.49
CA SER A 40 4.38 7.32 1.77
C SER A 40 3.18 7.30 2.71
N VAL A 41 1.96 7.32 2.17
CA VAL A 41 0.73 7.18 2.96
C VAL A 41 0.64 5.78 3.58
N GLY A 42 0.91 4.74 2.81
CA GLY A 42 0.93 3.36 3.32
C GLY A 42 2.00 3.17 4.39
N LEU A 43 3.16 3.78 4.22
CA LEU A 43 4.21 3.76 5.23
C LEU A 43 3.73 4.41 6.54
N THR A 44 2.99 5.51 6.47
CA THR A 44 2.40 6.14 7.67
C THR A 44 1.51 5.15 8.43
N GLU A 45 0.68 4.38 7.73
CA GLU A 45 -0.15 3.37 8.36
C GLU A 45 0.67 2.29 9.06
N LEU A 46 1.74 1.83 8.41
CA LEU A 46 2.63 0.80 8.97
C LEU A 46 3.32 1.30 10.23
N VAL A 47 3.84 2.53 10.21
CA VAL A 47 4.49 3.13 11.38
C VAL A 47 3.47 3.36 12.51
N HIS A 48 2.27 3.81 12.19
CA HIS A 48 1.20 3.96 13.18
C HIS A 48 0.93 2.64 13.92
N ALA A 49 0.94 1.53 13.19
CA ALA A 49 0.75 0.20 13.79
C ALA A 49 1.84 -0.16 14.81
N ILE A 50 3.08 0.29 14.61
CA ILE A 50 4.18 0.08 15.57
C ILE A 50 3.81 0.66 16.93
N TYR A 51 3.34 1.91 16.94
CA TYR A 51 3.04 2.62 18.18
C TYR A 51 1.73 2.20 18.83
N ARG A 52 0.91 1.42 18.13
CA ARG A 52 -0.28 0.78 18.66
C ARG A 52 -0.03 -0.62 19.20
N ALA A 53 1.18 -1.14 19.05
CA ALA A 53 1.53 -2.47 19.54
C ALA A 53 1.35 -2.55 21.07
N PRO A 54 0.75 -3.63 21.59
CA PRO A 54 0.38 -3.72 23.01
C PRO A 54 1.57 -3.91 23.95
N ASN A 55 2.74 -4.28 23.45
CA ASN A 55 3.92 -4.51 24.29
C ASN A 55 5.22 -4.20 23.54
N PRO A 56 6.34 -3.99 24.28
CA PRO A 56 7.63 -3.63 23.68
C PRO A 56 8.19 -4.68 22.72
N VAL A 57 7.94 -5.95 22.95
CA VAL A 57 8.45 -7.02 22.07
C VAL A 57 7.81 -6.96 20.70
N LEU A 58 6.48 -6.82 20.64
CA LEU A 58 5.76 -6.64 19.37
C LEU A 58 6.18 -5.36 18.67
N ARG A 59 6.37 -4.28 19.43
CA ARG A 59 6.85 -3.01 18.86
C ARG A 59 8.20 -3.18 18.17
N GLN A 60 9.16 -3.83 18.85
CA GLN A 60 10.47 -4.10 18.27
C GLN A 60 10.40 -4.97 17.02
N ASN A 61 9.54 -5.98 17.03
CA ASN A 61 9.36 -6.87 15.88
C ASN A 61 8.81 -6.12 14.68
N HIS A 62 7.82 -5.25 14.89
CA HIS A 62 7.26 -4.40 13.85
C HIS A 62 8.30 -3.42 13.28
N GLU A 63 9.06 -2.75 14.17
CA GLU A 63 10.12 -1.84 13.77
C GLU A 63 11.16 -2.53 12.90
N ARG A 64 11.58 -3.73 13.28
CA ARG A 64 12.56 -4.51 12.52
C ARG A 64 12.02 -4.93 11.17
N PHE A 65 10.77 -5.39 11.13
CA PHE A 65 10.13 -5.80 9.88
C PHE A 65 10.05 -4.62 8.89
N ILE A 66 9.64 -3.45 9.37
CA ILE A 66 9.55 -2.26 8.52
C ILE A 66 10.95 -1.79 8.09
N ALA A 67 11.95 -1.85 8.94
CA ALA A 67 13.32 -1.52 8.58
C ALA A 67 13.83 -2.43 7.47
N ASP A 68 13.59 -3.73 7.57
CA ASP A 68 13.96 -4.71 6.54
C ASP A 68 13.23 -4.44 5.23
N LEU A 69 11.95 -4.09 5.32
CA LEU A 69 11.14 -3.77 4.16
C LEU A 69 11.68 -2.54 3.42
N LEU A 70 12.00 -1.47 4.16
CA LEU A 70 12.51 -0.23 3.60
C LEU A 70 13.91 -0.37 3.00
N ALA A 71 14.69 -1.36 3.43
CA ALA A 71 16.00 -1.64 2.84
C ALA A 71 15.88 -2.09 1.39
N ASP A 72 14.76 -2.72 1.02
CA ASP A 72 14.56 -3.32 -0.30
C ASP A 72 13.47 -2.66 -1.14
N MET A 73 12.78 -1.68 -0.59
CA MET A 73 11.66 -1.03 -1.27
C MET A 73 11.82 0.48 -1.39
N GLU A 74 11.43 0.98 -2.55
CA GLU A 74 11.24 2.40 -2.77
C GLU A 74 9.99 2.88 -2.04
N VAL A 75 10.01 4.14 -1.58
CA VAL A 75 8.83 4.82 -1.05
C VAL A 75 8.44 5.94 -2.02
N VAL A 76 7.24 5.84 -2.56
CA VAL A 76 6.72 6.84 -3.52
C VAL A 76 6.02 7.94 -2.74
N PRO A 77 6.45 9.20 -2.88
CA PRO A 77 5.90 10.31 -2.12
C PRO A 77 4.50 10.72 -2.60
N TYR A 78 3.70 11.22 -1.67
CA TYR A 78 2.46 11.93 -1.96
C TYR A 78 2.82 13.37 -2.32
N ALA A 79 2.69 13.71 -3.60
CA ALA A 79 3.13 15.00 -4.14
C ALA A 79 1.95 15.86 -4.61
N LYS A 80 2.24 17.06 -5.10
CA LYS A 80 1.23 17.98 -5.63
C LYS A 80 0.38 17.33 -6.71
N ALA A 81 0.99 16.64 -7.67
CA ALA A 81 0.26 15.97 -8.75
C ALA A 81 -0.68 14.89 -8.21
N THR A 82 -0.23 14.14 -7.21
CA THR A 82 -1.05 13.12 -6.54
C THR A 82 -2.26 13.75 -5.87
N ALA A 83 -2.06 14.86 -5.16
CA ALA A 83 -3.12 15.57 -4.47
C ALA A 83 -4.20 16.10 -5.44
N LEU A 84 -3.76 16.66 -6.55
CA LEU A 84 -4.70 17.16 -7.58
C LEU A 84 -5.53 16.04 -8.18
N LEU A 85 -4.91 14.91 -8.49
CA LEU A 85 -5.61 13.75 -9.05
C LEU A 85 -6.54 13.09 -8.01
N ALA A 86 -6.09 12.97 -6.76
CA ALA A 86 -6.90 12.39 -5.69
C ALA A 86 -8.16 13.22 -5.43
N GLY A 87 -8.03 14.54 -5.36
CA GLY A 87 -9.16 15.44 -5.18
C GLY A 87 -10.17 15.35 -6.31
N LYS A 88 -9.68 15.27 -7.55
CA LYS A 88 -10.54 15.12 -8.73
C LYS A 88 -11.33 13.81 -8.68
N ILE A 89 -10.65 12.69 -8.44
CA ILE A 89 -11.30 11.36 -8.39
C ILE A 89 -12.31 11.30 -7.25
N ASP A 90 -11.92 11.76 -6.05
CA ASP A 90 -12.82 11.76 -4.89
C ASP A 90 -14.08 12.59 -5.17
N GLY A 91 -13.90 13.78 -5.72
CA GLY A 91 -15.02 14.67 -6.06
C GLY A 91 -15.95 14.08 -7.11
N GLU A 92 -15.41 13.52 -8.18
CA GLU A 92 -16.20 12.89 -9.24
C GLU A 92 -16.96 11.66 -8.74
N GLN A 93 -16.32 10.82 -7.91
CA GLN A 93 -16.96 9.63 -7.35
C GLN A 93 -18.06 10.00 -6.35
N ARG A 94 -17.83 10.98 -5.48
CA ARG A 94 -18.86 11.46 -4.55
C ARG A 94 -20.07 12.07 -5.27
N ALA A 95 -19.86 12.73 -6.39
CA ALA A 95 -20.95 13.24 -7.22
C ALA A 95 -21.84 12.13 -7.76
N GLN A 96 -21.32 10.90 -7.87
CA GLN A 96 -22.05 9.71 -8.28
C GLN A 96 -22.56 8.88 -7.07
N GLY A 97 -22.41 9.38 -5.86
CA GLY A 97 -22.81 8.68 -4.65
C GLY A 97 -21.81 7.62 -4.17
N VAL A 98 -20.58 7.64 -4.68
CA VAL A 98 -19.53 6.69 -4.30
C VAL A 98 -18.52 7.36 -3.38
N THR A 99 -18.31 6.78 -2.19
CA THR A 99 -17.30 7.22 -1.23
C THR A 99 -16.18 6.19 -1.17
N ILE A 100 -14.97 6.62 -1.52
CA ILE A 100 -13.77 5.77 -1.40
C ILE A 100 -13.17 6.02 -0.02
N PRO A 101 -12.82 4.98 0.76
CA PRO A 101 -12.10 5.17 2.02
C PRO A 101 -10.84 6.01 1.79
N PHE A 102 -10.66 7.06 2.60
CA PHE A 102 -9.74 8.15 2.26
C PHE A 102 -8.29 7.70 2.12
N VAL A 103 -7.80 6.90 3.05
CA VAL A 103 -6.41 6.42 3.00
C VAL A 103 -6.19 5.53 1.78
N ASP A 104 -7.14 4.63 1.48
CA ASP A 104 -7.08 3.77 0.31
C ASP A 104 -7.11 4.57 -0.99
N LEU A 105 -7.91 5.65 -1.02
CA LEU A 105 -7.90 6.59 -2.13
C LEU A 105 -6.49 7.16 -2.37
N LEU A 106 -5.84 7.63 -1.32
CA LEU A 106 -4.51 8.25 -1.44
C LEU A 106 -3.45 7.24 -1.90
N ILE A 107 -3.50 6.02 -1.39
CA ILE A 107 -2.59 4.94 -1.81
C ILE A 107 -2.84 4.57 -3.28
N GLY A 108 -4.10 4.36 -3.64
CA GLY A 108 -4.48 3.97 -5.00
C GLY A 108 -4.17 5.03 -6.03
N VAL A 109 -4.39 6.30 -5.71
CA VAL A 109 -4.09 7.41 -6.63
C VAL A 109 -2.58 7.59 -6.80
N THR A 110 -1.79 7.33 -5.75
CA THR A 110 -0.32 7.30 -5.87
C THR A 110 0.10 6.27 -6.92
N ALA A 111 -0.47 5.07 -6.86
CA ALA A 111 -0.19 4.03 -7.86
C ALA A 111 -0.65 4.45 -9.26
N LEU A 112 -1.87 4.96 -9.38
CA LEU A 112 -2.45 5.37 -10.65
C LEU A 112 -1.61 6.43 -11.34
N GLU A 113 -1.16 7.44 -10.60
CA GLU A 113 -0.31 8.52 -11.12
C GLU A 113 0.99 7.99 -11.72
N HIS A 114 1.57 6.96 -11.11
CA HIS A 114 2.85 6.39 -11.55
C HIS A 114 2.69 5.23 -12.54
N GLY A 115 1.46 4.88 -12.90
CA GLY A 115 1.21 3.73 -13.77
C GLY A 115 1.49 2.39 -13.10
N TYR A 116 1.37 2.31 -11.78
CA TYR A 116 1.60 1.11 -10.99
C TYR A 116 0.30 0.39 -10.68
N THR A 117 0.40 -0.92 -10.50
CA THR A 117 -0.68 -1.76 -9.99
C THR A 117 -0.66 -1.76 -8.46
N VAL A 118 -1.81 -1.88 -7.82
CA VAL A 118 -1.90 -2.04 -6.37
C VAL A 118 -2.09 -3.51 -6.01
N ALA A 119 -1.25 -4.04 -5.14
CA ALA A 119 -1.45 -5.34 -4.50
C ALA A 119 -2.12 -5.11 -3.14
N THR A 120 -3.26 -5.72 -2.91
CA THR A 120 -4.06 -5.49 -1.71
C THR A 120 -4.89 -6.70 -1.30
N VAL A 121 -5.19 -6.78 -0.02
CA VAL A 121 -6.21 -7.68 0.52
C VAL A 121 -7.60 -7.05 0.42
N ASN A 122 -7.69 -5.72 0.34
CA ASN A 122 -8.93 -4.95 0.32
C ASN A 122 -9.37 -4.58 -1.10
N LEU A 123 -9.58 -5.56 -1.96
CA LEU A 123 -9.94 -5.34 -3.36
C LEU A 123 -11.14 -4.42 -3.54
N ARG A 124 -12.16 -4.57 -2.69
CA ARG A 124 -13.41 -3.82 -2.80
C ARG A 124 -13.20 -2.31 -2.75
N HIS A 125 -12.32 -1.83 -1.89
CA HIS A 125 -12.04 -0.40 -1.75
C HIS A 125 -11.32 0.16 -2.97
N PHE A 126 -10.30 -0.53 -3.43
CA PHE A 126 -9.48 -0.06 -4.54
C PHE A 126 -10.20 -0.15 -5.90
N ARG A 127 -11.17 -1.06 -6.03
CA ARG A 127 -12.02 -1.14 -7.23
C ARG A 127 -12.87 0.10 -7.46
N LEU A 128 -13.08 0.92 -6.43
CA LEU A 128 -13.81 2.17 -6.55
C LEU A 128 -13.01 3.28 -7.26
N ILE A 129 -11.72 3.08 -7.47
CA ILE A 129 -10.85 4.06 -8.14
C ILE A 129 -10.82 3.76 -9.62
N PRO A 130 -11.38 4.66 -10.48
CA PRO A 130 -11.42 4.42 -11.91
C PRO A 130 -10.02 4.33 -12.53
N GLY A 131 -9.81 3.35 -13.39
CA GLY A 131 -8.57 3.18 -14.14
C GLY A 131 -7.43 2.53 -13.38
N LEU A 132 -7.60 2.23 -12.10
CA LEU A 132 -6.58 1.58 -11.29
C LEU A 132 -6.59 0.07 -11.54
N GLU A 133 -5.42 -0.47 -11.84
CA GLU A 133 -5.21 -1.92 -11.87
C GLU A 133 -4.88 -2.43 -10.47
N ILE A 134 -5.52 -3.52 -10.09
CA ILE A 134 -5.34 -4.14 -8.77
C ILE A 134 -5.14 -5.64 -8.90
N ILE A 135 -4.34 -6.20 -8.01
CA ILE A 135 -4.18 -7.65 -7.90
C ILE A 135 -4.42 -8.09 -6.46
N PRO A 136 -5.07 -9.24 -6.27
CA PRO A 136 -5.28 -9.79 -4.92
C PRO A 136 -3.98 -10.37 -4.37
N PHE A 137 -3.87 -10.31 -3.03
CA PHE A 137 -2.69 -10.82 -2.34
C PHE A 137 -3.03 -11.54 -1.04
#